data_ff2aa4d42e3e01accd2b3c22b3d041ef
#
_entry.id   ff2aa4d42e3e01accd2b3c22b3d041ef
#
_cell.length_a   1.000
_cell.length_b   1.000
_cell.length_c   1.000
_cell.angle_alpha   90.00
_cell.angle_beta   90.00
_cell.angle_gamma   90.00
#
_symmetry.space_group_name_H-M   'P 1'
#
loop_
_entity.id
_entity.type
_entity.pdbx_description
1 polymer ?
#
loop_
_entity_poly.entity_id
_entity_poly.type
_entity_poly.pdbx_seq_one_letter_code
_entity_poly.pdbx_strand_id
1 'polypeptide(L)'
;GNGTIVATHENRTQLFKDAAELIVKNAKLYYEEGDESVLPRSIATRQAFLNAMTLDIAMGGSTNTVLHLLAVAHEAEVDFKMDDIDMLSRKAPCLCKVAPNTQKYHIQDVNRAGGIIAIMDELAKGGLIDTSVRRVDGMSLAEAINEYSITSPNVSEKAIKKYSSAAGNKFNLVLGSQGMYYKELDKDRANGCIRDLEHAYSKDGGLAVLKGNIAQDGCVVKTAGVDESIWKFTGPAKVFDSQDAACEGILAGKVVSGDVVVITHEGPKGGPG
;
A
#
# COMPACT_ATOMS: atom_id res chain seq x y z
N GLY A 1 -6.74 -9.06 -1.40
CA GLY A 1 -6.14 -8.01 -2.02
C GLY A 1 -6.23 -7.78 -3.51
N ASN A 2 -7.44 -7.69 -4.09
CA ASN A 2 -7.59 -7.42 -5.52
C ASN A 2 -7.92 -5.93 -5.80
N GLY A 3 -7.54 -5.02 -4.91
CA GLY A 3 -7.73 -3.57 -5.09
C GLY A 3 -6.98 -2.97 -6.28
N THR A 4 -6.10 -3.76 -6.92
CA THR A 4 -5.33 -3.37 -8.10
C THR A 4 -6.09 -3.47 -9.43
N ILE A 5 -7.26 -4.13 -9.46
CA ILE A 5 -8.12 -4.14 -10.66
C ILE A 5 -8.66 -2.73 -10.89
N VAL A 6 -8.53 -2.20 -12.11
CA VAL A 6 -9.04 -0.87 -12.45
C VAL A 6 -10.57 -0.80 -12.32
N ALA A 7 -11.08 0.36 -11.91
CA ALA A 7 -12.50 0.55 -11.60
C ALA A 7 -13.44 0.28 -12.78
N THR A 8 -12.98 0.53 -14.00
CA THR A 8 -13.77 0.34 -15.23
C THR A 8 -13.90 -1.14 -15.65
N HIS A 9 -13.13 -2.06 -15.09
CA HIS A 9 -13.18 -3.47 -15.47
C HIS A 9 -14.34 -4.20 -14.80
N GLU A 10 -15.03 -5.09 -15.52
CA GLU A 10 -16.16 -5.90 -15.02
C GLU A 10 -15.80 -6.72 -13.76
N ASN A 11 -14.57 -7.25 -13.69
CA ASN A 11 -14.07 -7.98 -12.53
C ASN A 11 -14.05 -7.12 -11.24
N ARG A 12 -14.02 -5.79 -11.34
CA ARG A 12 -14.13 -4.90 -10.17
C ARG A 12 -15.53 -4.97 -9.55
N THR A 13 -16.56 -5.01 -10.38
CA THR A 13 -17.96 -5.20 -9.92
C THR A 13 -18.15 -6.57 -9.26
N GLN A 14 -17.58 -7.63 -9.85
CA GLN A 14 -17.63 -8.96 -9.26
C GLN A 14 -16.91 -9.02 -7.91
N LEU A 15 -15.75 -8.34 -7.79
CA LEU A 15 -15.02 -8.23 -6.52
C LEU A 15 -15.89 -7.63 -5.40
N PHE A 16 -16.69 -6.62 -5.69
CA PHE A 16 -17.60 -6.02 -4.70
C PHE A 16 -18.69 -6.99 -4.25
N LYS A 17 -19.25 -7.77 -5.19
CA LYS A 17 -20.23 -8.82 -4.86
C LYS A 17 -19.63 -9.91 -3.99
N ASP A 18 -18.47 -10.45 -4.39
CA ASP A 18 -17.72 -11.45 -3.62
C ASP A 18 -17.43 -10.95 -2.19
N ALA A 19 -17.07 -9.68 -2.03
CA ALA A 19 -16.81 -9.08 -0.72
C ALA A 19 -18.07 -8.95 0.13
N ALA A 20 -19.18 -8.55 -0.46
CA ALA A 20 -20.45 -8.43 0.25
C ALA A 20 -20.95 -9.80 0.74
N GLU A 21 -20.89 -10.84 -0.11
CA GLU A 21 -21.23 -12.20 0.27
C GLU A 21 -20.37 -12.72 1.42
N LEU A 22 -19.03 -12.44 1.38
CA LEU A 22 -18.11 -12.81 2.44
C LEU A 22 -18.44 -12.13 3.78
N ILE A 23 -18.77 -10.83 3.76
CA ILE A 23 -19.14 -10.09 4.97
C ILE A 23 -20.41 -10.68 5.60
N VAL A 24 -21.44 -10.97 4.78
CA VAL A 24 -22.68 -11.59 5.25
C VAL A 24 -22.41 -12.98 5.82
N LYS A 25 -21.56 -13.78 5.17
CA LYS A 25 -21.15 -15.09 5.68
C LYS A 25 -20.47 -14.97 7.05
N ASN A 26 -19.50 -14.07 7.20
CA ASN A 26 -18.79 -13.88 8.46
C ASN A 26 -19.73 -13.39 9.58
N ALA A 27 -20.68 -12.50 9.25
CA ALA A 27 -21.68 -12.06 10.20
C ALA A 27 -22.55 -13.23 10.70
N LYS A 28 -22.98 -14.14 9.81
CA LYS A 28 -23.71 -15.34 10.21
C LYS A 28 -22.88 -16.27 11.09
N LEU A 29 -21.62 -16.54 10.74
CA LEU A 29 -20.73 -17.36 11.58
C LEU A 29 -20.65 -16.81 13.00
N TYR A 30 -20.55 -15.50 13.16
CA TYR A 30 -20.50 -14.88 14.48
C TYR A 30 -21.86 -14.95 15.21
N TYR A 31 -22.96 -14.48 14.58
CA TYR A 31 -24.24 -14.33 15.26
C TYR A 31 -25.02 -15.65 15.42
N GLU A 32 -24.86 -16.61 14.52
CA GLU A 32 -25.57 -17.86 14.51
C GLU A 32 -24.75 -19.01 15.15
N GLU A 33 -23.41 -18.99 14.99
CA GLU A 33 -22.53 -20.07 15.43
C GLU A 33 -21.60 -19.67 16.57
N GLY A 34 -21.49 -18.39 16.91
CA GLY A 34 -20.61 -17.87 17.96
C GLY A 34 -19.13 -17.88 17.59
N ASP A 35 -18.80 -17.92 16.29
CA ASP A 35 -17.41 -17.94 15.84
C ASP A 35 -16.77 -16.54 15.94
N GLU A 36 -16.04 -16.28 17.02
CA GLU A 36 -15.31 -15.02 17.23
C GLU A 36 -14.08 -14.86 16.33
N SER A 37 -13.61 -15.93 15.68
CA SER A 37 -12.42 -15.87 14.83
C SER A 37 -12.60 -15.02 13.58
N VAL A 38 -13.83 -14.72 13.19
CA VAL A 38 -14.20 -13.85 12.05
C VAL A 38 -14.28 -12.37 12.41
N LEU A 39 -14.19 -12.03 13.69
CA LEU A 39 -14.26 -10.64 14.15
C LEU A 39 -13.05 -9.83 13.67
N PRO A 40 -13.23 -8.54 13.35
CA PRO A 40 -12.14 -7.66 12.94
C PRO A 40 -10.96 -7.66 13.93
N ARG A 41 -11.21 -7.62 15.24
CA ARG A 41 -10.15 -7.64 16.27
C ARG A 41 -9.40 -8.98 16.33
N SER A 42 -10.04 -10.09 16.00
CA SER A 42 -9.39 -11.40 15.94
C SER A 42 -8.45 -11.54 14.74
N ILE A 43 -8.72 -10.81 13.66
CA ILE A 43 -7.92 -10.78 12.43
C ILE A 43 -6.83 -9.70 12.50
N ALA A 44 -7.16 -8.55 13.04
CA ALA A 44 -6.27 -7.38 13.15
C ALA A 44 -5.28 -7.53 14.32
N THR A 45 -4.47 -8.58 14.29
CA THR A 45 -3.43 -8.83 15.28
C THR A 45 -2.22 -7.91 15.08
N ARG A 46 -1.37 -7.75 16.10
CA ARG A 46 -0.11 -6.99 15.97
C ARG A 46 0.72 -7.46 14.77
N GLN A 47 0.81 -8.77 14.55
CA GLN A 47 1.56 -9.32 13.43
C GLN A 47 0.93 -8.95 12.07
N ALA A 48 -0.41 -8.89 12.00
CA ALA A 48 -1.10 -8.43 10.79
C ALA A 48 -0.78 -6.95 10.48
N PHE A 49 -0.68 -6.07 11.50
CA PHE A 49 -0.24 -4.69 11.34
C PHE A 49 1.22 -4.59 10.87
N LEU A 50 2.13 -5.38 11.44
CA LEU A 50 3.52 -5.43 10.98
C LEU A 50 3.61 -5.86 9.51
N ASN A 51 2.86 -6.89 9.10
CA ASN A 51 2.79 -7.32 7.71
C ASN A 51 2.23 -6.24 6.78
N ALA A 52 1.16 -5.57 7.20
CA ALA A 52 0.53 -4.51 6.42
C ALA A 52 1.48 -3.32 6.20
N MET A 53 2.20 -2.91 7.24
CA MET A 53 3.18 -1.84 7.15
C MET A 53 4.41 -2.25 6.30
N THR A 54 4.89 -3.50 6.44
CA THR A 54 5.97 -4.03 5.60
C THR A 54 5.59 -4.01 4.13
N LEU A 55 4.36 -4.37 3.80
CA LEU A 55 3.82 -4.29 2.44
C LEU A 55 3.79 -2.84 1.93
N ASP A 56 3.28 -1.90 2.73
CA ASP A 56 3.23 -0.49 2.35
C ASP A 56 4.62 0.05 2.04
N ILE A 57 5.59 -0.22 2.90
CA ILE A 57 7.00 0.15 2.72
C ILE A 57 7.56 -0.46 1.43
N ALA A 58 7.32 -1.75 1.17
CA ALA A 58 7.80 -2.44 -0.02
C ALA A 58 7.20 -1.92 -1.33
N MET A 59 6.06 -1.26 -1.28
CA MET A 59 5.41 -0.60 -2.42
C MET A 59 5.89 0.85 -2.64
N GLY A 60 6.88 1.32 -1.90
CA GLY A 60 7.27 2.72 -1.90
C GLY A 60 6.33 3.61 -1.10
N GLY A 61 5.37 3.02 -0.45
CA GLY A 61 4.53 3.52 0.61
C GLY A 61 3.59 4.68 0.32
N SER A 62 2.64 4.84 1.22
CA SER A 62 1.81 6.02 1.35
C SER A 62 1.87 6.55 2.78
N THR A 63 2.18 7.83 2.96
CA THR A 63 2.13 8.46 4.29
C THR A 63 0.73 8.40 4.91
N ASN A 64 -0.32 8.39 4.07
CA ASN A 64 -1.69 8.18 4.51
C ASN A 64 -1.89 6.80 5.16
N THR A 65 -1.23 5.77 4.66
CA THR A 65 -1.28 4.42 5.24
C THR A 65 -0.73 4.42 6.67
N VAL A 66 0.37 5.13 6.92
CA VAL A 66 0.92 5.28 8.28
C VAL A 66 -0.11 5.87 9.23
N LEU A 67 -0.74 6.98 8.82
CA LEU A 67 -1.78 7.63 9.60
C LEU A 67 -2.95 6.69 9.91
N HIS A 68 -3.47 6.03 8.89
CA HIS A 68 -4.63 5.15 9.04
C HIS A 68 -4.31 3.88 9.83
N LEU A 69 -3.13 3.25 9.63
CA LEU A 69 -2.76 2.07 10.40
C LEU A 69 -2.59 2.37 11.89
N LEU A 70 -1.99 3.51 12.24
CA LEU A 70 -1.89 3.92 13.64
C LEU A 70 -3.27 4.16 14.27
N ALA A 71 -4.19 4.80 13.54
CA ALA A 71 -5.56 5.02 14.00
C ALA A 71 -6.32 3.70 14.18
N VAL A 72 -6.24 2.79 13.20
CA VAL A 72 -6.90 1.47 13.29
C VAL A 72 -6.30 0.61 14.39
N ALA A 73 -4.97 0.67 14.60
CA ALA A 73 -4.31 -0.05 15.69
C ALA A 73 -4.78 0.45 17.06
N HIS A 74 -4.95 1.78 17.21
CA HIS A 74 -5.51 2.37 18.42
C HIS A 74 -6.93 1.86 18.70
N GLU A 75 -7.83 1.90 17.71
CA GLU A 75 -9.20 1.39 17.83
C GLU A 75 -9.28 -0.12 18.07
N ALA A 76 -8.33 -0.87 17.52
CA ALA A 76 -8.22 -2.32 17.73
C ALA A 76 -7.55 -2.69 19.07
N GLU A 77 -7.06 -1.71 19.83
CA GLU A 77 -6.29 -1.90 21.08
C GLU A 77 -4.99 -2.71 20.84
N VAL A 78 -4.36 -2.52 19.68
CA VAL A 78 -3.11 -3.18 19.30
C VAL A 78 -1.94 -2.24 19.54
N ASP A 79 -0.92 -2.73 20.27
CA ASP A 79 0.32 -1.98 20.51
C ASP A 79 1.19 -1.95 19.24
N PHE A 80 0.86 -1.02 18.33
CA PHE A 80 1.59 -0.74 17.09
C PHE A 80 1.91 0.76 17.05
N LYS A 81 3.20 1.09 16.92
CA LYS A 81 3.71 2.45 17.12
C LYS A 81 4.60 2.92 15.96
N MET A 82 4.94 4.20 15.98
CA MET A 82 5.86 4.82 15.02
C MET A 82 7.24 4.16 15.01
N ASP A 83 7.72 3.68 16.16
CA ASP A 83 9.02 2.98 16.26
C ASP A 83 8.99 1.61 15.53
N ASP A 84 7.83 0.94 15.46
CA ASP A 84 7.66 -0.27 14.65
C ASP A 84 7.82 0.07 13.15
N ILE A 85 7.29 1.21 12.72
CA ILE A 85 7.40 1.68 11.33
C ILE A 85 8.85 1.98 10.98
N ASP A 86 9.60 2.66 11.86
CA ASP A 86 11.03 2.93 11.65
C ASP A 86 11.84 1.62 11.55
N MET A 87 11.57 0.68 12.44
CA MET A 87 12.21 -0.64 12.41
C MET A 87 11.96 -1.38 11.09
N LEU A 88 10.71 -1.38 10.62
CA LEU A 88 10.33 -2.05 9.37
C LEU A 88 10.91 -1.35 8.15
N SER A 89 10.93 -0.02 8.13
CA SER A 89 11.45 0.75 6.99
C SER A 89 12.94 0.51 6.73
N ARG A 90 13.70 0.17 7.76
CA ARG A 90 15.12 -0.18 7.66
C ARG A 90 15.38 -1.61 7.18
N LYS A 91 14.35 -2.48 7.21
CA LYS A 91 14.49 -3.91 6.88
C LYS A 91 13.83 -4.29 5.56
N ALA A 92 12.71 -3.65 5.24
CA ALA A 92 11.93 -3.99 4.07
C ALA A 92 12.44 -3.24 2.83
N PRO A 93 12.88 -3.93 1.77
CA PRO A 93 13.29 -3.29 0.53
C PRO A 93 12.09 -2.75 -0.24
N CYS A 94 12.33 -1.79 -1.14
CA CYS A 94 11.33 -1.32 -2.08
C CYS A 94 11.25 -2.29 -3.28
N LEU A 95 10.19 -3.09 -3.35
CA LEU A 95 10.00 -4.13 -4.38
C LEU A 95 9.09 -3.69 -5.52
N CYS A 96 8.30 -2.62 -5.31
CA CYS A 96 7.36 -2.13 -6.31
C CYS A 96 7.36 -0.61 -6.33
N LYS A 97 7.44 -0.02 -7.51
CA LYS A 97 7.20 1.41 -7.71
C LYS A 97 6.04 1.61 -8.68
N VAL A 98 5.11 2.48 -8.29
CA VAL A 98 3.92 2.81 -9.06
C VAL A 98 3.69 4.32 -9.02
N ALA A 99 3.04 4.89 -10.03
CA ALA A 99 2.72 6.31 -10.06
C ALA A 99 2.07 6.77 -8.73
N PRO A 100 2.48 7.94 -8.19
CA PRO A 100 3.35 8.96 -8.74
C PRO A 100 4.86 8.77 -8.53
N ASN A 101 5.31 7.69 -7.83
CA ASN A 101 6.73 7.44 -7.55
C ASN A 101 7.55 7.05 -8.79
N THR A 102 6.87 6.76 -9.89
CA THR A 102 7.43 6.53 -11.22
C THR A 102 6.39 6.88 -12.28
N GLN A 103 6.84 7.27 -13.45
CA GLN A 103 5.96 7.47 -14.62
C GLN A 103 5.82 6.19 -15.47
N LYS A 104 6.62 5.15 -15.18
CA LYS A 104 6.68 3.93 -15.99
C LYS A 104 5.53 2.97 -15.69
N TYR A 105 5.13 2.84 -14.43
CA TYR A 105 4.15 1.85 -13.97
C TYR A 105 2.96 2.49 -13.28
N HIS A 106 1.77 1.96 -13.55
CA HIS A 106 0.50 2.35 -12.97
C HIS A 106 -0.14 1.16 -12.25
N ILE A 107 -1.29 1.36 -11.61
CA ILE A 107 -1.93 0.30 -10.82
C ILE A 107 -2.30 -0.94 -11.64
N GLN A 108 -2.61 -0.78 -12.93
CA GLN A 108 -2.88 -1.90 -13.83
C GLN A 108 -1.64 -2.77 -14.08
N ASP A 109 -0.44 -2.19 -14.05
CA ASP A 109 0.82 -2.93 -14.20
C ASP A 109 1.09 -3.77 -12.95
N VAL A 110 0.81 -3.20 -11.76
CA VAL A 110 0.85 -3.95 -10.50
C VAL A 110 -0.15 -5.12 -10.53
N ASN A 111 -1.39 -4.88 -11.03
CA ASN A 111 -2.38 -5.94 -11.19
C ASN A 111 -1.86 -7.05 -12.12
N ARG A 112 -1.35 -6.69 -13.30
CA ARG A 112 -0.80 -7.63 -14.28
C ARG A 112 0.39 -8.43 -13.75
N ALA A 113 1.17 -7.83 -12.82
CA ALA A 113 2.29 -8.48 -12.14
C ALA A 113 1.88 -9.37 -10.95
N GLY A 114 0.57 -9.57 -10.71
CA GLY A 114 0.03 -10.43 -9.65
C GLY A 114 -0.44 -9.66 -8.40
N GLY A 115 -0.52 -8.34 -8.48
CA GLY A 115 -1.11 -7.48 -7.43
C GLY A 115 -0.39 -7.56 -6.10
N ILE A 116 -1.12 -7.24 -5.04
CA ILE A 116 -0.60 -7.22 -3.66
C ILE A 116 -0.06 -8.59 -3.23
N ILE A 117 -0.70 -9.68 -3.64
CA ILE A 117 -0.27 -11.04 -3.26
C ILE A 117 1.12 -11.35 -3.82
N ALA A 118 1.45 -10.88 -5.02
CA ALA A 118 2.78 -11.10 -5.58
C ALA A 118 3.89 -10.36 -4.80
N ILE A 119 3.60 -9.16 -4.28
CA ILE A 119 4.54 -8.44 -3.41
C ILE A 119 4.70 -9.17 -2.08
N MET A 120 3.59 -9.63 -1.49
CA MET A 120 3.62 -10.41 -0.25
C MET A 120 4.35 -11.75 -0.43
N ASP A 121 4.24 -12.39 -1.58
CA ASP A 121 4.99 -13.60 -1.91
C ASP A 121 6.51 -13.35 -1.91
N GLU A 122 6.97 -12.28 -2.55
CA GLU A 122 8.39 -11.91 -2.53
C GLU A 122 8.88 -11.56 -1.11
N LEU A 123 8.07 -10.84 -0.32
CA LEU A 123 8.38 -10.57 1.08
C LEU A 123 8.43 -11.85 1.94
N ALA A 124 7.52 -12.81 1.69
CA ALA A 124 7.49 -14.11 2.37
C ALA A 124 8.73 -14.96 2.05
N LYS A 125 9.17 -15.00 0.78
CA LYS A 125 10.42 -15.65 0.37
C LYS A 125 11.63 -15.10 1.11
N GLY A 126 11.61 -13.81 1.43
CA GLY A 126 12.66 -13.15 2.22
C GLY A 126 12.52 -13.28 3.73
N GLY A 127 11.48 -13.94 4.24
CA GLY A 127 11.21 -14.04 5.67
C GLY A 127 10.88 -12.69 6.33
N LEU A 128 10.38 -11.71 5.55
CA LEU A 128 10.11 -10.35 6.02
C LEU A 128 8.70 -10.17 6.57
N ILE A 129 7.80 -11.11 6.32
CA ILE A 129 6.42 -11.14 6.83
C ILE A 129 6.09 -12.52 7.42
N ASP A 130 5.14 -12.53 8.34
CA ASP A 130 4.58 -13.76 8.92
C ASP A 130 3.39 -14.23 8.08
N THR A 131 3.52 -15.38 7.45
CA THR A 131 2.49 -15.95 6.59
C THR A 131 1.44 -16.77 7.33
N SER A 132 1.59 -16.96 8.64
CA SER A 132 0.60 -17.67 9.48
C SER A 132 -0.63 -16.81 9.82
N VAL A 133 -0.55 -15.48 9.63
CA VAL A 133 -1.66 -14.58 9.96
C VAL A 133 -2.93 -14.93 9.18
N ARG A 134 -4.06 -14.86 9.90
CA ARG A 134 -5.37 -15.14 9.33
C ARG A 134 -5.89 -13.95 8.52
N ARG A 135 -6.64 -14.25 7.49
CA ARG A 135 -7.30 -13.29 6.61
C ARG A 135 -8.82 -13.30 6.85
N VAL A 136 -9.49 -12.27 6.35
CA VAL A 136 -10.96 -12.13 6.44
C VAL A 136 -11.75 -13.28 5.78
N ASP A 137 -11.16 -13.96 4.81
CA ASP A 137 -11.75 -15.13 4.13
C ASP A 137 -11.52 -16.46 4.86
N GLY A 138 -10.87 -16.41 6.03
CA GLY A 138 -10.58 -17.58 6.86
C GLY A 138 -9.28 -18.31 6.50
N MET A 139 -8.67 -18.00 5.35
CA MET A 139 -7.37 -18.55 4.96
C MET A 139 -6.25 -17.92 5.77
N SER A 140 -5.15 -18.65 5.95
CA SER A 140 -3.86 -18.05 6.30
C SER A 140 -3.29 -17.27 5.11
N LEU A 141 -2.35 -16.37 5.36
CA LEU A 141 -1.65 -15.68 4.29
C LEU A 141 -0.83 -16.66 3.44
N ALA A 142 -0.26 -17.73 4.05
CA ALA A 142 0.45 -18.78 3.32
C ALA A 142 -0.44 -19.49 2.29
N GLU A 143 -1.65 -19.90 2.70
CA GLU A 143 -2.63 -20.51 1.80
C GLU A 143 -3.03 -19.56 0.67
N ALA A 144 -3.24 -18.29 1.00
CA ALA A 144 -3.58 -17.28 0.00
C ALA A 144 -2.44 -17.01 -0.99
N ILE A 145 -1.18 -16.98 -0.55
CA ILE A 145 -0.02 -16.88 -1.44
C ILE A 145 0.03 -18.10 -2.36
N ASN A 146 -0.13 -19.30 -1.80
CA ASN A 146 -0.10 -20.54 -2.59
C ASN A 146 -1.18 -20.58 -3.68
N GLU A 147 -2.40 -20.11 -3.39
CA GLU A 147 -3.53 -20.13 -4.33
C GLU A 147 -3.51 -18.96 -5.32
N TYR A 148 -3.05 -17.76 -4.88
CA TYR A 148 -3.25 -16.54 -5.65
C TYR A 148 -1.96 -15.92 -6.21
N SER A 149 -0.76 -16.34 -5.79
CA SER A 149 0.47 -15.82 -6.41
C SER A 149 0.64 -16.37 -7.82
N ILE A 150 0.85 -15.48 -8.80
CA ILE A 150 1.05 -15.86 -10.20
C ILE A 150 2.35 -16.63 -10.47
N THR A 151 3.24 -16.68 -9.49
CA THR A 151 4.49 -17.46 -9.51
C THR A 151 4.37 -18.78 -8.76
N SER A 152 3.24 -19.01 -8.06
CA SER A 152 2.96 -20.29 -7.39
C SER A 152 2.67 -21.39 -8.41
N PRO A 153 3.17 -22.62 -8.20
CA PRO A 153 2.78 -23.76 -9.02
C PRO A 153 1.30 -24.15 -8.87
N ASN A 154 0.65 -23.70 -7.78
CA ASN A 154 -0.74 -24.02 -7.45
C ASN A 154 -1.70 -22.84 -7.70
N VAL A 155 -1.27 -21.83 -8.47
CA VAL A 155 -2.09 -20.66 -8.75
C VAL A 155 -3.42 -21.05 -9.41
N SER A 156 -4.54 -20.55 -8.87
CA SER A 156 -5.87 -20.86 -9.40
C SER A 156 -6.16 -20.12 -10.72
N GLU A 157 -6.96 -20.74 -11.59
CA GLU A 157 -7.42 -20.11 -12.84
C GLU A 157 -8.22 -18.81 -12.54
N LYS A 158 -8.96 -18.79 -11.43
CA LYS A 158 -9.67 -17.60 -10.94
C LYS A 158 -8.72 -16.45 -10.66
N ALA A 159 -7.56 -16.72 -10.06
CA ALA A 159 -6.52 -15.73 -9.80
C ALA A 159 -5.91 -15.21 -11.11
N ILE A 160 -5.53 -16.09 -12.01
CA ILE A 160 -4.98 -15.74 -13.34
C ILE A 160 -5.96 -14.83 -14.08
N LYS A 161 -7.25 -15.18 -14.13
CA LYS A 161 -8.29 -14.36 -14.77
C LYS A 161 -8.40 -12.98 -14.14
N LYS A 162 -8.33 -12.86 -12.81
CA LYS A 162 -8.39 -11.56 -12.12
C LYS A 162 -7.18 -10.69 -12.45
N TYR A 163 -5.97 -11.24 -12.41
CA TYR A 163 -4.75 -10.48 -12.68
C TYR A 163 -4.54 -10.14 -14.16
N SER A 164 -5.19 -10.86 -15.07
CA SER A 164 -5.18 -10.50 -16.50
C SER A 164 -6.15 -9.36 -16.86
N SER A 165 -6.94 -8.83 -15.93
CA SER A 165 -7.82 -7.67 -16.16
C SER A 165 -7.03 -6.48 -16.64
N ALA A 166 -7.39 -5.91 -17.81
CA ALA A 166 -6.69 -4.81 -18.44
C ALA A 166 -7.43 -3.48 -18.26
N ALA A 167 -6.71 -2.36 -18.42
CA ALA A 167 -7.28 -1.02 -18.24
C ALA A 167 -8.26 -0.59 -19.33
N GLY A 168 -8.23 -1.24 -20.51
CA GLY A 168 -8.98 -0.81 -21.68
C GLY A 168 -8.24 0.25 -22.52
N ASN A 169 -8.74 0.51 -23.73
CA ASN A 169 -8.07 1.37 -24.72
C ASN A 169 -8.60 2.79 -24.77
N LYS A 170 -9.66 3.12 -24.03
CA LYS A 170 -10.29 4.44 -24.06
C LYS A 170 -10.42 4.97 -22.64
N PHE A 171 -10.26 6.28 -22.50
CA PHE A 171 -10.62 6.96 -21.27
C PHE A 171 -12.09 6.71 -20.96
N ASN A 172 -12.37 6.18 -19.78
CA ASN A 172 -13.69 5.77 -19.35
C ASN A 172 -13.82 5.92 -17.82
N LEU A 173 -14.91 6.49 -17.35
CA LEU A 173 -15.22 6.68 -15.94
C LEU A 173 -16.35 5.78 -15.46
N VAL A 174 -16.92 4.94 -16.32
CA VAL A 174 -18.06 4.09 -15.97
C VAL A 174 -17.57 2.80 -15.32
N LEU A 175 -17.98 2.58 -14.07
CA LEU A 175 -17.61 1.42 -13.29
C LEU A 175 -18.06 0.12 -13.98
N GLY A 176 -17.16 -0.86 -14.10
CA GLY A 176 -17.47 -2.19 -14.62
C GLY A 176 -17.91 -2.25 -16.08
N SER A 177 -17.64 -1.22 -16.88
CA SER A 177 -18.17 -1.06 -18.23
C SER A 177 -17.37 -1.73 -19.34
N GLN A 178 -16.21 -2.35 -19.03
CA GLN A 178 -15.37 -3.01 -20.01
C GLN A 178 -14.82 -4.33 -19.50
N GLY A 179 -14.49 -5.27 -20.41
CA GLY A 179 -13.98 -6.62 -20.11
C GLY A 179 -12.75 -6.96 -20.93
N MET A 180 -11.75 -6.07 -20.98
CA MET A 180 -10.50 -6.34 -21.67
C MET A 180 -9.52 -7.11 -20.78
N TYR A 181 -8.78 -8.04 -21.39
CA TYR A 181 -7.80 -8.87 -20.70
C TYR A 181 -6.44 -8.82 -21.38
N TYR A 182 -5.37 -8.82 -20.59
CA TYR A 182 -4.02 -9.04 -21.07
C TYR A 182 -3.87 -10.50 -21.52
N LYS A 183 -3.12 -10.72 -22.59
CA LYS A 183 -2.78 -12.08 -23.08
C LYS A 183 -1.81 -12.79 -22.14
N GLU A 184 -0.91 -12.05 -21.52
CA GLU A 184 0.15 -12.55 -20.66
C GLU A 184 0.28 -11.71 -19.40
N LEU A 185 0.57 -12.37 -18.27
CA LEU A 185 0.90 -11.75 -17.02
C LEU A 185 2.37 -11.33 -16.99
N ASP A 186 2.70 -10.31 -16.22
CA ASP A 186 4.09 -9.89 -15.97
C ASP A 186 4.68 -10.75 -14.85
N LYS A 187 5.55 -11.66 -15.20
CA LYS A 187 6.30 -12.53 -14.28
C LYS A 187 7.77 -12.14 -14.14
N ASP A 188 8.21 -11.06 -14.79
CA ASP A 188 9.59 -10.59 -14.72
C ASP A 188 9.85 -9.95 -13.35
N ARG A 189 10.55 -10.67 -12.48
CA ARG A 189 10.93 -10.22 -11.15
C ARG A 189 12.26 -9.48 -11.11
N ALA A 190 13.03 -9.49 -12.21
CA ALA A 190 14.27 -8.74 -12.29
C ALA A 190 14.06 -7.30 -12.80
N ASN A 191 13.23 -7.12 -13.86
CA ASN A 191 13.07 -5.83 -14.53
C ASN A 191 11.63 -5.33 -14.60
N GLY A 192 10.67 -6.14 -14.13
CA GLY A 192 9.24 -5.85 -14.16
C GLY A 192 8.79 -4.81 -13.13
N CYS A 193 7.47 -4.67 -13.02
CA CYS A 193 6.83 -3.75 -12.07
C CYS A 193 7.06 -4.18 -10.61
N ILE A 194 6.88 -5.48 -10.32
CA ILE A 194 7.17 -6.09 -9.02
C ILE A 194 8.48 -6.86 -9.16
N ARG A 195 9.43 -6.55 -8.29
CA ARG A 195 10.77 -7.15 -8.30
C ARG A 195 10.95 -8.09 -7.12
N ASP A 196 11.89 -9.03 -7.27
CA ASP A 196 12.36 -9.85 -6.16
C ASP A 196 13.34 -9.07 -5.26
N LEU A 197 13.82 -9.71 -4.20
CA LEU A 197 14.72 -9.11 -3.22
C LEU A 197 16.08 -8.75 -3.80
N GLU A 198 16.58 -9.54 -4.75
CA GLU A 198 17.88 -9.33 -5.38
C GLU A 198 17.87 -8.09 -6.29
N HIS A 199 16.74 -7.86 -6.98
CA HIS A 199 16.55 -6.78 -7.94
C HIS A 199 15.72 -5.61 -7.39
N ALA A 200 15.58 -5.50 -6.07
CA ALA A 200 14.81 -4.43 -5.43
C ALA A 200 15.21 -3.04 -5.93
N TYR A 201 14.26 -2.11 -5.98
CA TYR A 201 14.51 -0.73 -6.37
C TYR A 201 15.43 0.01 -5.38
N SER A 202 15.35 -0.34 -4.10
CA SER A 202 16.25 0.10 -3.03
C SER A 202 16.28 -0.97 -1.94
N LYS A 203 17.39 -1.00 -1.18
CA LYS A 203 17.59 -1.99 -0.10
C LYS A 203 16.76 -1.68 1.14
N ASP A 204 16.48 -0.43 1.38
CA ASP A 204 15.62 0.11 2.41
C ASP A 204 14.31 0.60 1.78
N GLY A 205 13.27 0.69 2.60
CA GLY A 205 11.92 1.01 2.14
C GLY A 205 11.76 2.44 1.66
N GLY A 206 10.60 2.70 1.06
CA GLY A 206 10.25 4.01 0.51
C GLY A 206 9.76 5.03 1.54
N LEU A 207 9.75 4.70 2.83
CA LEU A 207 9.37 5.57 3.95
C LEU A 207 10.47 5.60 4.99
N ALA A 208 10.64 6.72 5.67
CA ALA A 208 11.51 6.84 6.84
C ALA A 208 10.81 7.62 7.95
N VAL A 209 11.13 7.27 9.20
CA VAL A 209 10.70 8.03 10.36
C VAL A 209 11.87 8.89 10.84
N LEU A 210 11.64 10.20 10.94
CA LEU A 210 12.62 11.16 11.41
C LEU A 210 12.17 11.76 12.73
N LYS A 211 13.15 12.10 13.59
CA LYS A 211 12.90 12.81 14.86
C LYS A 211 13.76 14.08 14.91
N GLY A 212 13.22 15.12 15.52
CA GLY A 212 13.93 16.39 15.66
C GLY A 212 13.20 17.33 16.60
N ASN A 213 13.72 18.54 16.76
CA ASN A 213 13.17 19.55 17.67
C ASN A 213 11.75 19.99 17.29
N ILE A 214 11.35 19.92 16.02
CA ILE A 214 9.99 20.20 15.55
C ILE A 214 9.12 18.95 15.60
N ALA A 215 9.69 17.76 15.39
CA ALA A 215 9.00 16.48 15.35
C ALA A 215 9.54 15.55 16.45
N GLN A 216 9.31 15.89 17.71
CA GLN A 216 9.84 15.14 18.86
C GLN A 216 9.29 13.71 18.92
N ASP A 217 8.02 13.51 18.61
CA ASP A 217 7.35 12.22 18.56
C ASP A 217 7.55 11.50 17.20
N GLY A 218 8.26 12.12 16.29
CA GLY A 218 8.54 11.61 14.97
C GLY A 218 7.69 12.22 13.87
N CYS A 219 8.21 12.14 12.65
CA CYS A 219 7.50 12.44 11.41
C CYS A 219 7.85 11.40 10.36
N VAL A 220 7.02 11.28 9.33
CA VAL A 220 7.22 10.35 8.22
C VAL A 220 7.63 11.12 6.98
N VAL A 221 8.67 10.62 6.31
CA VAL A 221 9.09 11.12 5.01
C VAL A 221 9.01 9.99 3.98
N LYS A 222 8.50 10.31 2.81
CA LYS A 222 8.44 9.40 1.67
C LYS A 222 9.76 9.51 0.88
N THR A 223 10.71 8.64 1.17
CA THR A 223 12.04 8.65 0.56
C THR A 223 12.06 8.11 -0.87
N ALA A 224 11.10 7.24 -1.22
CA ALA A 224 11.05 6.61 -2.55
C ALA A 224 10.99 7.57 -3.74
N GLY A 225 10.54 8.81 -3.52
CA GLY A 225 10.44 9.85 -4.56
C GLY A 225 11.41 11.02 -4.37
N VAL A 226 12.31 10.95 -3.39
CA VAL A 226 13.24 12.03 -3.05
C VAL A 226 14.63 11.68 -3.57
N ASP A 227 15.26 12.60 -4.32
CA ASP A 227 16.64 12.45 -4.78
C ASP A 227 17.60 12.51 -3.57
N GLU A 228 18.56 11.60 -3.53
CA GLU A 228 19.52 11.49 -2.42
C GLU A 228 20.32 12.77 -2.19
N SER A 229 20.55 13.57 -3.23
CA SER A 229 21.28 14.84 -3.16
C SER A 229 20.61 15.89 -2.28
N ILE A 230 19.27 15.75 -2.05
CA ILE A 230 18.50 16.67 -1.21
C ILE A 230 18.05 16.08 0.13
N TRP A 231 18.52 14.88 0.49
CA TRP A 231 18.23 14.31 1.82
C TRP A 231 18.73 15.16 2.99
N LYS A 232 19.77 15.94 2.76
CA LYS A 232 20.21 17.01 3.66
C LYS A 232 20.03 18.33 2.96
N PHE A 233 19.10 19.13 3.43
CA PHE A 233 18.79 20.41 2.84
C PHE A 233 18.65 21.49 3.92
N THR A 234 19.13 22.69 3.62
CA THR A 234 19.00 23.86 4.50
C THR A 234 18.60 25.05 3.64
N GLY A 235 17.58 25.76 4.06
CA GLY A 235 17.09 26.93 3.33
C GLY A 235 16.17 27.80 4.18
N PRO A 236 15.83 29.00 3.73
CA PRO A 236 14.87 29.86 4.39
C PRO A 236 13.50 29.20 4.48
N ALA A 237 12.86 29.22 5.65
CA ALA A 237 11.51 28.70 5.81
C ALA A 237 10.47 29.70 5.30
N LYS A 238 9.56 29.22 4.45
CA LYS A 238 8.34 29.92 4.03
C LYS A 238 7.16 29.23 4.67
N VAL A 239 6.59 29.85 5.68
CA VAL A 239 5.51 29.28 6.50
C VAL A 239 4.16 29.77 5.98
N PHE A 240 3.23 28.81 5.82
CA PHE A 240 1.85 29.06 5.41
C PHE A 240 0.90 28.40 6.40
N ASP A 241 -0.24 29.03 6.66
CA ASP A 241 -1.21 28.58 7.66
C ASP A 241 -2.19 27.52 7.12
N SER A 242 -2.15 27.22 5.82
CA SER A 242 -2.97 26.20 5.17
C SER A 242 -2.37 25.76 3.86
N GLN A 243 -2.84 24.62 3.36
CA GLN A 243 -2.50 24.09 2.02
C GLN A 243 -2.88 25.10 0.93
N ASP A 244 -4.06 25.70 1.01
CA ASP A 244 -4.54 26.68 0.02
C ASP A 244 -3.64 27.90 -0.02
N ALA A 245 -3.29 28.46 1.14
CA ALA A 245 -2.36 29.58 1.23
C ALA A 245 -0.97 29.25 0.68
N ALA A 246 -0.49 28.02 0.87
CA ALA A 246 0.77 27.55 0.30
C ALA A 246 0.68 27.45 -1.22
N CYS A 247 -0.39 26.88 -1.77
CA CYS A 247 -0.62 26.80 -3.21
C CYS A 247 -0.66 28.18 -3.86
N GLU A 248 -1.44 29.12 -3.29
CA GLU A 248 -1.50 30.51 -3.76
C GLU A 248 -0.14 31.19 -3.72
N GLY A 249 0.61 30.99 -2.60
CA GLY A 249 1.93 31.57 -2.41
C GLY A 249 2.96 31.05 -3.44
N ILE A 250 2.93 29.77 -3.73
CA ILE A 250 3.80 29.14 -4.74
C ILE A 250 3.46 29.68 -6.14
N LEU A 251 2.19 29.68 -6.50
CA LEU A 251 1.73 30.18 -7.81
C LEU A 251 2.00 31.67 -7.98
N ALA A 252 1.94 32.46 -6.92
CA ALA A 252 2.26 33.88 -6.91
C ALA A 252 3.78 34.18 -6.89
N GLY A 253 4.65 33.16 -6.92
CA GLY A 253 6.11 33.34 -6.92
C GLY A 253 6.70 33.77 -5.58
N LYS A 254 5.96 33.63 -4.46
CA LYS A 254 6.47 33.92 -3.10
C LYS A 254 7.48 32.90 -2.60
N VAL A 255 7.52 31.72 -3.24
CA VAL A 255 8.46 30.64 -2.98
C VAL A 255 9.43 30.54 -4.16
N VAL A 256 10.71 30.50 -3.86
CA VAL A 256 11.77 30.42 -4.85
C VAL A 256 12.65 29.19 -4.61
N SER A 257 13.47 28.86 -5.59
CA SER A 257 14.44 27.74 -5.45
C SER A 257 15.36 27.98 -4.22
N GLY A 258 15.48 26.97 -3.38
CA GLY A 258 16.24 27.03 -2.13
C GLY A 258 15.40 27.29 -0.88
N ASP A 259 14.12 27.62 -1.01
CA ASP A 259 13.21 27.76 0.12
C ASP A 259 12.74 26.40 0.66
N VAL A 260 12.42 26.34 1.94
CA VAL A 260 11.72 25.23 2.61
C VAL A 260 10.29 25.66 2.86
N VAL A 261 9.32 25.03 2.23
CA VAL A 261 7.90 25.30 2.47
C VAL A 261 7.44 24.57 3.74
N VAL A 262 6.87 25.29 4.66
CA VAL A 262 6.27 24.76 5.91
C VAL A 262 4.80 25.10 5.91
N ILE A 263 3.95 24.10 6.04
CA ILE A 263 2.49 24.27 6.14
C ILE A 263 2.08 23.89 7.57
N THR A 264 1.40 24.80 8.25
CA THR A 264 0.92 24.60 9.63
C THR A 264 -0.59 24.32 9.63
N HIS A 265 -1.11 23.80 10.74
CA HIS A 265 -2.53 23.53 10.97
C HIS A 265 -3.19 22.50 10.05
N GLU A 266 -2.38 21.77 9.29
CA GLU A 266 -2.81 20.64 8.46
C GLU A 266 -2.46 19.30 9.15
N GLY A 267 -3.04 18.20 8.67
CA GLY A 267 -2.84 16.87 9.23
C GLY A 267 -4.02 16.39 10.06
N PRO A 268 -3.88 15.28 10.84
CA PRO A 268 -5.02 14.58 11.46
C PRO A 268 -5.90 15.40 12.37
N LYS A 269 -5.32 16.40 13.05
CA LYS A 269 -6.05 17.29 13.97
C LYS A 269 -6.51 18.58 13.30
N GLY A 270 -5.89 19.00 12.22
CA GLY A 270 -6.16 20.24 11.52
C GLY A 270 -6.98 20.06 10.22
N GLY A 271 -6.99 18.89 9.69
CA GLY A 271 -7.65 18.51 8.44
C GLY A 271 -6.79 17.53 7.63
N PRO A 272 -7.39 16.73 6.77
CA PRO A 272 -6.64 15.89 5.86
C PRO A 272 -6.02 16.76 4.76
N GLY A 273 -4.77 17.05 4.90
CA GLY A 273 -3.97 17.71 3.86
C GLY A 273 -3.69 16.80 2.67
#